data_d3b61a1cfaf3d710faa79b057e299874
#
_entry.id   d3b61a1cfaf3d710faa79b057e299874
#
_cell.length_a   1.000
_cell.length_b   1.000
_cell.length_c   1.000
_cell.angle_alpha   90.00
_cell.angle_beta   90.00
_cell.angle_gamma   90.00
#
_symmetry.space_group_name_H-M   'P 1'
#
loop_
_entity.id
_entity.type
_entity.pdbx_description
1 polymer ?
#
loop_
_entity_poly.entity_id
_entity_poly.type
_entity_poly.pdbx_seq_one_letter_code
_entity_poly.pdbx_strand_id
1 'polypeptide(L)'
;MPLKLNADHLQAMQSHAKQVYPEECCGLLLGFTEPEGNRLVEVRAAQNAWDKQIASEMAANPSITKVRRYWISPEEMLVAMRDARDRGMDIIGIYHSHPDHPALPSECDRQLAWPQYSYVILSIRQGEVGETYSWQLDDHHQFQPEELMVLDP
;
A
#
# COMPACT_ATOMS: atom_id res chain seq x y z
N MET A 1 0.88 16.72 -5.61
CA MET A 1 0.03 16.04 -6.60
C MET A 1 -0.80 15.00 -5.88
N PRO A 2 -2.12 15.02 -5.97
CA PRO A 2 -2.94 14.08 -5.23
C PRO A 2 -2.98 12.68 -5.84
N LEU A 3 -3.34 11.70 -5.02
CA LEU A 3 -3.83 10.42 -5.50
C LEU A 3 -5.34 10.55 -5.69
N LYS A 4 -5.81 10.40 -6.92
CA LYS A 4 -7.22 10.47 -7.27
C LYS A 4 -7.83 9.08 -7.22
N LEU A 5 -8.90 8.92 -6.44
CA LEU A 5 -9.57 7.64 -6.25
C LEU A 5 -11.06 7.91 -5.98
N ASN A 6 -11.87 6.86 -5.96
CA ASN A 6 -13.28 7.01 -5.61
C ASN A 6 -13.57 6.37 -4.24
N ALA A 7 -14.80 6.57 -3.75
CA ALA A 7 -15.21 6.07 -2.44
C ALA A 7 -15.17 4.54 -2.36
N ASP A 8 -15.48 3.84 -3.47
CA ASP A 8 -15.46 2.38 -3.51
C ASP A 8 -14.04 1.84 -3.37
N HIS A 9 -13.06 2.53 -3.96
CA HIS A 9 -11.65 2.16 -3.79
C HIS A 9 -11.22 2.25 -2.32
N LEU A 10 -11.58 3.35 -1.67
CA LEU A 10 -11.24 3.55 -0.27
C LEU A 10 -11.91 2.50 0.62
N GLN A 11 -13.19 2.22 0.35
CA GLN A 11 -13.92 1.19 1.10
C GLN A 11 -13.31 -0.19 0.92
N ALA A 12 -12.86 -0.53 -0.30
CA ALA A 12 -12.24 -1.83 -0.57
C ALA A 12 -10.97 -2.02 0.28
N MET A 13 -10.13 -0.98 0.35
CA MET A 13 -8.92 -1.03 1.18
C MET A 13 -9.27 -1.14 2.66
N GLN A 14 -10.23 -0.37 3.14
CA GLN A 14 -10.67 -0.40 4.55
C GLN A 14 -11.25 -1.76 4.92
N SER A 15 -12.08 -2.35 4.06
CA SER A 15 -12.67 -3.67 4.30
C SER A 15 -11.59 -4.75 4.40
N HIS A 16 -10.60 -4.70 3.51
CA HIS A 16 -9.48 -5.65 3.52
C HIS A 16 -8.68 -5.52 4.82
N ALA A 17 -8.38 -4.28 5.21
CA ALA A 17 -7.61 -4.02 6.43
C ALA A 17 -8.33 -4.54 7.68
N LYS A 18 -9.64 -4.36 7.77
CA LYS A 18 -10.43 -4.89 8.90
C LYS A 18 -10.47 -6.41 8.88
N GLN A 19 -10.56 -7.01 7.70
CA GLN A 19 -10.73 -8.44 7.53
C GLN A 19 -9.51 -9.23 8.01
N VAL A 20 -8.30 -8.70 7.82
CA VAL A 20 -7.06 -9.38 8.20
C VAL A 20 -6.50 -8.92 9.54
N TYR A 21 -7.08 -7.89 10.15
CA TYR A 21 -6.68 -7.47 11.49
C TYR A 21 -6.60 -8.69 12.43
N PRO A 22 -5.58 -8.88 13.26
CA PRO A 22 -4.53 -7.94 13.68
C PRO A 22 -3.25 -7.96 12.84
N GLU A 23 -3.26 -8.62 11.69
CA GLU A 23 -2.12 -8.61 10.78
C GLU A 23 -2.21 -7.43 9.81
N GLU A 24 -1.06 -7.03 9.26
CA GLU A 24 -1.04 -6.02 8.20
C GLU A 24 -1.64 -6.60 6.93
N CYS A 25 -2.58 -5.89 6.31
CA CYS A 25 -2.98 -6.19 4.96
C CYS A 25 -2.04 -5.49 3.98
N CYS A 26 -2.04 -5.93 2.75
CA CYS A 26 -1.33 -5.24 1.68
C CYS A 26 -2.04 -5.48 0.37
N GLY A 27 -1.76 -4.61 -0.59
CA GLY A 27 -2.33 -4.75 -1.93
C GLY A 27 -1.71 -3.77 -2.89
N LEU A 28 -2.15 -3.87 -4.13
CA LEU A 28 -1.60 -3.12 -5.24
C LEU A 28 -2.64 -2.15 -5.78
N LEU A 29 -2.16 -1.00 -6.23
CA LEU A 29 -2.98 0.05 -6.83
C LEU A 29 -2.66 0.09 -8.32
N LEU A 30 -3.66 -0.18 -9.15
CA LEU A 30 -3.53 -0.18 -10.60
C LEU A 30 -4.23 1.05 -11.17
N GLY A 31 -3.58 1.73 -12.10
CA GLY A 31 -4.17 2.91 -12.70
C GLY A 31 -3.22 3.62 -13.63
N PHE A 32 -3.30 4.95 -13.62
CA PHE A 32 -2.55 5.80 -14.55
C PHE A 32 -1.73 6.82 -13.79
N THR A 33 -0.49 7.01 -14.22
CA THR A 33 0.33 8.13 -13.79
C THR A 33 0.02 9.30 -14.72
N GLU A 34 -0.48 10.40 -14.14
CA GLU A 34 -0.89 11.58 -14.87
C GLU A 34 -0.11 12.80 -14.37
N PRO A 35 0.00 13.89 -15.17
CA PRO A 35 0.72 15.08 -14.71
C PRO A 35 0.18 15.66 -13.41
N GLU A 36 -1.13 15.53 -13.15
CA GLU A 36 -1.79 16.06 -11.94
C GLU A 36 -1.79 15.04 -10.80
N GLY A 37 -1.08 13.92 -10.91
CA GLY A 37 -1.01 12.90 -9.90
C GLY A 37 -1.52 11.55 -10.37
N ASN A 38 -1.33 10.53 -9.56
CA ASN A 38 -1.77 9.18 -9.88
C ASN A 38 -3.30 9.08 -9.84
N ARG A 39 -3.88 8.32 -10.77
CA ARG A 39 -5.33 8.07 -10.82
C ARG A 39 -5.59 6.59 -10.68
N LEU A 40 -6.23 6.22 -9.59
CA LEU A 40 -6.53 4.83 -9.25
C LEU A 40 -7.72 4.32 -10.06
N VAL A 41 -7.58 3.11 -10.63
CA VAL A 41 -8.67 2.43 -11.35
C VAL A 41 -9.09 1.16 -10.62
N GLU A 42 -8.13 0.40 -10.10
CA GLU A 42 -8.43 -0.88 -9.44
C GLU A 42 -7.60 -1.04 -8.19
N VAL A 43 -8.25 -1.44 -7.10
CA VAL A 43 -7.60 -1.91 -5.88
C VAL A 43 -7.49 -3.42 -5.97
N ARG A 44 -6.28 -3.95 -5.86
CA ARG A 44 -6.05 -5.40 -5.91
C ARG A 44 -5.46 -5.88 -4.61
N ALA A 45 -6.25 -6.60 -3.83
CA ALA A 45 -5.77 -7.19 -2.58
C ALA A 45 -4.67 -8.22 -2.88
N ALA A 46 -3.64 -8.23 -2.03
CA ALA A 46 -2.54 -9.18 -2.11
C ALA A 46 -2.45 -9.95 -0.80
N GLN A 47 -1.75 -11.08 -0.83
CA GLN A 47 -1.45 -11.81 0.39
C GLN A 47 -0.23 -11.21 1.06
N ASN A 48 -0.28 -11.08 2.38
CA ASN A 48 0.91 -10.75 3.16
C ASN A 48 1.77 -12.01 3.28
N ALA A 49 2.82 -12.07 2.48
CA ALA A 49 3.72 -13.23 2.41
C ALA A 49 4.90 -13.12 3.38
N TRP A 50 4.86 -12.18 4.32
CA TRP A 50 5.93 -12.04 5.32
C TRP A 50 6.00 -13.28 6.21
N ASP A 51 7.22 -13.84 6.36
CA ASP A 51 7.48 -14.96 7.24
C ASP A 51 8.95 -14.90 7.71
N LYS A 52 9.37 -15.90 8.47
CA LYS A 52 10.74 -15.95 9.01
C LYS A 52 11.80 -16.04 7.91
N GLN A 53 11.50 -16.72 6.81
CA GLN A 53 12.43 -16.82 5.69
C GLN A 53 12.64 -15.48 5.01
N ILE A 54 11.55 -14.74 4.74
CA ILE A 54 11.63 -13.40 4.17
C ILE A 54 12.39 -12.46 5.11
N ALA A 55 12.10 -12.53 6.41
CA ALA A 55 12.83 -11.75 7.41
C ALA A 55 14.33 -12.02 7.35
N SER A 56 14.73 -13.29 7.24
CA SER A 56 16.13 -13.68 7.14
C SER A 56 16.78 -13.14 5.87
N GLU A 57 16.10 -13.25 4.73
CA GLU A 57 16.62 -12.76 3.44
C GLU A 57 16.81 -11.25 3.43
N MET A 58 15.99 -10.52 4.19
CA MET A 58 16.06 -9.07 4.29
C MET A 58 16.88 -8.59 5.48
N ALA A 59 17.60 -9.51 6.16
CA ALA A 59 18.38 -9.22 7.36
C ALA A 59 17.54 -8.52 8.44
N ALA A 60 16.25 -8.85 8.54
CA ALA A 60 15.35 -8.32 9.53
C ALA A 60 15.26 -9.24 10.75
N ASN A 61 14.77 -8.69 11.86
CA ASN A 61 14.59 -9.47 13.08
C ASN A 61 13.53 -10.55 12.86
N PRO A 62 13.82 -11.84 13.05
CA PRO A 62 12.87 -12.92 12.81
C PRO A 62 11.69 -12.94 13.79
N SER A 63 11.77 -12.19 14.90
CA SER A 63 10.62 -12.06 15.82
C SER A 63 9.56 -11.10 15.30
N ILE A 64 9.85 -10.31 14.26
CA ILE A 64 8.85 -9.43 13.64
C ILE A 64 7.94 -10.28 12.76
N THR A 65 6.63 -10.16 12.98
CA THR A 65 5.62 -10.97 12.32
C THR A 65 4.76 -10.13 11.37
N LYS A 66 3.77 -10.77 10.75
CA LYS A 66 2.78 -10.09 9.90
C LYS A 66 1.99 -8.98 10.61
N VAL A 67 2.01 -8.94 11.92
CA VAL A 67 1.38 -7.86 12.70
C VAL A 67 2.11 -6.52 12.51
N ARG A 68 3.40 -6.56 12.18
CA ARG A 68 4.26 -5.37 12.08
C ARG A 68 4.94 -5.21 10.72
N ARG A 69 4.78 -6.17 9.81
CA ARG A 69 5.42 -6.15 8.50
C ARG A 69 4.54 -6.80 7.45
N TYR A 70 4.74 -6.40 6.22
CA TYR A 70 4.13 -7.06 5.07
C TYR A 70 5.17 -7.32 3.99
N TRP A 71 4.84 -8.24 3.10
CA TRP A 71 5.65 -8.55 1.93
C TRP A 71 4.72 -9.04 0.82
N ILE A 72 4.81 -8.41 -0.35
CA ILE A 72 4.07 -8.88 -1.53
C ILE A 72 5.04 -9.74 -2.34
N SER A 73 4.68 -10.99 -2.60
CA SER A 73 5.57 -11.90 -3.29
C SER A 73 5.90 -11.39 -4.70
N PRO A 74 7.14 -11.63 -5.19
CA PRO A 74 7.51 -11.24 -6.56
C PRO A 74 6.59 -11.83 -7.62
N GLU A 75 6.09 -13.06 -7.40
CA GLU A 75 5.17 -13.73 -8.33
C GLU A 75 3.86 -12.99 -8.42
N GLU A 76 3.29 -12.61 -7.30
CA GLU A 76 2.02 -11.87 -7.26
C GLU A 76 2.19 -10.47 -7.89
N MET A 77 3.30 -9.82 -7.60
CA MET A 77 3.64 -8.53 -8.20
C MET A 77 3.73 -8.64 -9.73
N LEU A 78 4.42 -9.68 -10.23
CA LEU A 78 4.60 -9.87 -11.66
C LEU A 78 3.28 -10.11 -12.39
N VAL A 79 2.41 -10.92 -11.82
CA VAL A 79 1.07 -11.18 -12.38
C VAL A 79 0.28 -9.88 -12.49
N ALA A 80 0.31 -9.07 -11.44
CA ALA A 80 -0.41 -7.79 -11.42
C ALA A 80 0.17 -6.80 -12.43
N MET A 81 1.50 -6.74 -12.56
CA MET A 81 2.16 -5.86 -13.53
C MET A 81 1.80 -6.24 -14.96
N ARG A 82 1.76 -7.53 -15.26
CA ARG A 82 1.36 -8.02 -16.61
C ARG A 82 -0.08 -7.69 -16.92
N ASP A 83 -0.97 -7.93 -15.95
CA ASP A 83 -2.39 -7.62 -16.13
C ASP A 83 -2.61 -6.12 -16.34
N ALA A 84 -1.97 -5.29 -15.53
CA ALA A 84 -2.05 -3.84 -15.68
C ALA A 84 -1.58 -3.41 -17.08
N ARG A 85 -0.42 -3.90 -17.52
CA ARG A 85 0.13 -3.58 -18.84
C ARG A 85 -0.83 -4.01 -19.96
N ASP A 86 -1.40 -5.20 -19.87
CA ASP A 86 -2.30 -5.71 -20.89
C ASP A 86 -3.58 -4.88 -20.99
N ARG A 87 -3.94 -4.18 -19.91
CA ARG A 87 -5.10 -3.29 -19.85
C ARG A 87 -4.73 -1.81 -20.04
N GLY A 88 -3.48 -1.53 -20.44
CA GLY A 88 -3.01 -0.18 -20.70
C GLY A 88 -2.75 0.65 -19.46
N MET A 89 -2.60 0.01 -18.31
CA MET A 89 -2.35 0.66 -17.02
C MET A 89 -0.97 0.31 -16.47
N ASP A 90 -0.67 0.88 -15.33
CA ASP A 90 0.54 0.58 -14.56
C ASP A 90 0.19 0.26 -13.12
N ILE A 91 1.13 -0.33 -12.39
CA ILE A 91 1.10 -0.32 -10.94
C ILE A 91 1.51 1.09 -10.52
N ILE A 92 0.62 1.79 -9.82
CA ILE A 92 0.87 3.18 -9.41
C ILE A 92 1.12 3.31 -7.93
N GLY A 93 0.99 2.23 -7.16
CA GLY A 93 1.22 2.29 -5.74
C GLY A 93 0.91 0.99 -5.02
N ILE A 94 1.05 1.08 -3.71
CA ILE A 94 0.82 -0.04 -2.79
C ILE A 94 0.02 0.52 -1.62
N TYR A 95 -0.91 -0.27 -1.08
CA TYR A 95 -1.53 0.06 0.20
C TYR A 95 -1.20 -1.02 1.23
N HIS A 96 -1.15 -0.60 2.48
CA HIS A 96 -1.05 -1.54 3.60
C HIS A 96 -1.66 -0.93 4.85
N SER A 97 -1.92 -1.78 5.85
CA SER A 97 -2.49 -1.33 7.11
C SER A 97 -1.45 -1.34 8.23
N HIS A 98 -1.66 -0.45 9.21
CA HIS A 98 -0.90 -0.41 10.46
C HIS A 98 -1.84 -0.79 11.59
N PRO A 99 -1.90 -2.06 12.01
CA PRO A 99 -2.74 -2.46 13.13
C PRO A 99 -2.28 -1.80 14.43
N ASP A 100 -3.18 -1.03 15.05
CA ASP A 100 -2.97 -0.34 16.32
C ASP A 100 -1.80 0.67 16.33
N HIS A 101 -1.43 1.16 15.14
CA HIS A 101 -0.39 2.18 14.97
C HIS A 101 -0.87 3.29 14.05
N PRO A 102 -0.29 4.50 14.14
CA PRO A 102 -0.64 5.58 13.22
C PRO A 102 -0.35 5.25 11.76
N ALA A 103 -1.06 5.91 10.84
CA ALA A 103 -0.88 5.75 9.40
C ALA A 103 0.34 6.54 8.89
N LEU A 104 1.47 6.39 9.56
CA LEU A 104 2.74 7.04 9.25
C LEU A 104 3.73 6.01 8.75
N PRO A 105 4.52 6.31 7.69
CA PRO A 105 5.48 5.34 7.15
C PRO A 105 6.54 4.97 8.18
N SER A 106 6.86 3.69 8.25
CA SER A 106 7.98 3.20 9.05
C SER A 106 9.28 3.36 8.26
N GLU A 107 10.41 3.19 8.95
CA GLU A 107 11.71 3.17 8.28
C GLU A 107 11.80 2.03 7.27
N CYS A 108 11.22 0.87 7.58
CA CYS A 108 11.15 -0.24 6.64
C CYS A 108 10.32 0.12 5.41
N ASP A 109 9.17 0.79 5.60
CA ASP A 109 8.36 1.28 4.48
C ASP A 109 9.20 2.18 3.57
N ARG A 110 9.97 3.09 4.16
CA ARG A 110 10.80 4.04 3.41
C ARG A 110 11.93 3.34 2.64
N GLN A 111 12.60 2.40 3.26
CA GLN A 111 13.74 1.71 2.65
C GLN A 111 13.34 0.90 1.43
N LEU A 112 12.13 0.34 1.43
CA LEU A 112 11.63 -0.52 0.36
C LEU A 112 10.78 0.21 -0.66
N ALA A 113 10.56 1.52 -0.50
CA ALA A 113 9.66 2.28 -1.33
C ALA A 113 10.26 2.60 -2.69
N TRP A 114 9.39 2.66 -3.69
CA TRP A 114 9.73 3.05 -5.06
C TRP A 114 9.34 4.50 -5.31
N PRO A 115 10.20 5.28 -5.99
CA PRO A 115 9.81 6.62 -6.43
C PRO A 115 8.55 6.58 -7.29
N GLN A 116 7.74 7.64 -7.22
CA GLN A 116 6.53 7.83 -8.02
C GLN A 116 5.33 6.96 -7.63
N TYR A 117 5.51 5.96 -6.77
CA TYR A 117 4.39 5.20 -6.24
C TYR A 117 3.66 6.00 -5.17
N SER A 118 2.34 5.84 -5.14
CA SER A 118 1.52 6.30 -4.01
C SER A 118 1.47 5.19 -2.98
N TYR A 119 1.78 5.53 -1.72
CA TYR A 119 1.74 4.57 -0.60
C TYR A 119 0.60 4.95 0.33
N VAL A 120 -0.49 4.19 0.27
CA VAL A 120 -1.65 4.41 1.13
C VAL A 120 -1.49 3.56 2.38
N ILE A 121 -1.54 4.20 3.54
CA ILE A 121 -1.45 3.52 4.83
C ILE A 121 -2.75 3.75 5.59
N LEU A 122 -3.34 2.65 6.06
CA LEU A 122 -4.59 2.67 6.82
C LEU A 122 -4.31 2.26 8.26
N SER A 123 -4.64 3.11 9.21
CA SER A 123 -4.58 2.74 10.62
C SER A 123 -5.85 1.99 10.99
N ILE A 124 -5.70 0.83 11.63
CA ILE A 124 -6.82 0.04 12.17
C ILE A 124 -6.57 -0.08 13.66
N ARG A 125 -7.46 0.53 14.46
CA ARG A 125 -7.31 0.56 15.92
C ARG A 125 -8.37 -0.31 16.57
N GLN A 126 -7.93 -1.37 17.22
CA GLN A 126 -8.81 -2.33 17.88
C GLN A 126 -9.90 -2.86 16.94
N GLY A 127 -9.51 -3.12 15.68
CA GLY A 127 -10.40 -3.64 14.65
C GLY A 127 -11.24 -2.59 13.94
N GLU A 128 -11.13 -1.31 14.29
CA GLU A 128 -11.91 -0.23 13.69
C GLU A 128 -11.04 0.64 12.79
N VAL A 129 -11.62 1.12 11.70
CA VAL A 129 -10.90 1.98 10.74
C VAL A 129 -10.58 3.33 11.41
N GLY A 130 -9.31 3.66 11.45
CA GLY A 130 -8.82 4.97 11.88
C GLY A 130 -8.49 5.86 10.69
N GLU A 131 -7.40 6.65 10.83
CA GLU A 131 -6.96 7.54 9.76
C GLU A 131 -6.40 6.77 8.57
N THR A 132 -6.50 7.36 7.39
CA THR A 132 -5.92 6.85 6.13
C THR A 132 -5.18 8.00 5.46
N TYR A 133 -3.91 7.79 5.17
CA TYR A 133 -3.06 8.80 4.52
C TYR A 133 -2.32 8.19 3.34
N SER A 134 -2.02 9.02 2.34
CA SER A 134 -1.15 8.64 1.23
C SER A 134 0.17 9.37 1.32
N TRP A 135 1.23 8.71 0.89
CA TRP A 135 2.60 9.19 0.96
C TRP A 135 3.31 8.95 -0.36
N GLN A 136 4.25 9.81 -0.68
CA GLN A 136 5.06 9.67 -1.89
C GLN A 136 6.49 10.11 -1.56
N LEU A 137 7.48 9.42 -2.12
CA LEU A 137 8.89 9.78 -1.90
C LEU A 137 9.23 11.06 -2.67
N ASP A 138 10.01 11.92 -2.02
CA ASP A 138 10.63 13.08 -2.68
C ASP A 138 11.97 12.69 -3.30
N ASP A 139 12.68 13.66 -3.86
CA ASP A 139 13.97 13.45 -4.52
C ASP A 139 15.08 13.01 -3.55
N HIS A 140 14.86 13.17 -2.25
CA HIS A 140 15.80 12.77 -1.21
C HIS A 140 15.43 11.44 -0.56
N HIS A 141 14.52 10.67 -1.18
CA HIS A 141 14.04 9.38 -0.66
C HIS A 141 13.38 9.52 0.71
N GLN A 142 12.65 10.63 0.91
CA GLN A 142 11.89 10.88 2.13
C GLN A 142 10.42 10.97 1.78
N PHE A 143 9.56 10.36 2.59
CA PHE A 143 8.12 10.42 2.37
C PHE A 143 7.57 11.81 2.65
N GLN A 144 6.73 12.27 1.72
CA GLN A 144 5.95 13.49 1.87
C GLN A 144 4.47 13.14 1.80
N PRO A 145 3.61 13.84 2.55
CA PRO A 145 2.18 13.61 2.47
C PRO A 145 1.66 13.88 1.05
N GLU A 146 0.78 13.00 0.59
CA GLU A 146 0.10 13.15 -0.69
C GLU A 146 -1.41 13.22 -0.41
N GLU A 147 -2.07 14.21 -0.99
CA GLU A 147 -3.52 14.36 -0.79
C GLU A 147 -4.27 13.16 -1.37
N LEU A 148 -5.26 12.66 -0.64
CA LEU A 148 -6.24 11.70 -1.14
C LEU A 148 -7.42 12.51 -1.69
N MET A 149 -7.58 12.54 -3.01
CA MET A 149 -8.67 13.25 -3.65
C MET A 149 -9.75 12.24 -4.04
N VAL A 150 -10.83 12.21 -3.26
CA VAL A 150 -11.95 11.29 -3.51
C VAL A 150 -12.86 11.92 -4.55
N LEU A 151 -12.94 11.27 -5.70
CA LEU A 151 -13.77 11.75 -6.82
C LEU A 151 -15.16 11.16 -6.74
N ASP A 152 -16.14 11.91 -7.25
CA ASP A 152 -17.49 11.41 -7.39
C ASP A 152 -17.53 10.30 -8.45
N PRO A 153 -18.41 9.29 -8.26
CA PRO A 153 -18.55 8.20 -9.21
C PRO A 153 -19.02 8.66 -10.60
#